data_6eb71d94ae3f101ccedfbbb50fdaca84
#
_entry.id   6eb71d94ae3f101ccedfbbb50fdaca84
#
_cell.length_a   1.000
_cell.length_b   1.000
_cell.length_c   1.000
_cell.angle_alpha   90.00
_cell.angle_beta   90.00
_cell.angle_gamma   90.00
#
_symmetry.space_group_name_H-M   'P 1'
#
loop_
_entity.id
_entity.type
_entity.pdbx_description
1 polymer ?
#
loop_
_entity_poly.entity_id
_entity_poly.type
_entity_poly.pdbx_seq_one_letter_code
_entity_poly.pdbx_strand_id
1 'polypeptide(L)' 'MTKISHKHGKGYVVEEKGNFFYFKTIQEAMAKGLEIDSKKDCKKG' A
#
# COMPACT_ATOMS: atom_id res chain seq x y z
N MET A 1 6.59 7.60 -0.53
CA MET A 1 6.87 6.22 -0.84
C MET A 1 5.98 5.26 -0.10
N THR A 2 5.59 4.21 -0.75
CA THR A 2 4.70 3.22 -0.16
C THR A 2 5.51 2.03 0.32
N LYS A 3 5.20 1.57 1.51
CA LYS A 3 5.90 0.44 2.08
C LYS A 3 4.89 -0.66 2.39
N ILE A 4 5.22 -1.88 2.00
CA ILE A 4 4.36 -3.02 2.25
C ILE A 4 5.06 -3.97 3.20
N SER A 5 4.37 -4.34 4.27
CA SER A 5 4.93 -5.24 5.26
C SER A 5 4.02 -6.45 5.43
N HIS A 6 4.61 -7.57 5.77
CA HIS A 6 3.84 -8.78 6.01
C HIS A 6 3.79 -9.04 7.51
N LYS A 7 2.58 -9.07 8.05
CA LYS A 7 2.38 -9.33 9.47
C LYS A 7 1.87 -10.75 9.67
N HIS A 8 2.61 -11.50 10.44
CA HIS A 8 2.22 -12.88 10.70
C HIS A 8 0.85 -12.94 11.35
N GLY A 9 -0.06 -13.65 10.72
CA GLY A 9 -1.39 -13.80 11.26
C GLY A 9 -2.34 -12.65 11.00
N LYS A 10 -1.83 -11.56 10.47
CA LYS A 10 -2.67 -10.40 10.21
C LYS A 10 -2.77 -10.04 8.74
N GLY A 11 -1.92 -10.60 7.94
CA GLY A 11 -1.97 -10.33 6.53
C GLY A 11 -0.90 -9.34 6.11
N TYR A 12 -1.29 -8.37 5.30
CA TYR A 12 -0.35 -7.41 4.79
C TYR A 12 -0.73 -6.01 5.18
N VAL A 13 0.26 -5.18 5.42
CA VAL A 13 0.03 -3.79 5.82
C VAL A 13 0.73 -2.87 4.82
N VAL A 14 -0.01 -1.92 4.31
CA VAL A 14 0.54 -0.91 3.42
C VAL A 14 0.66 0.38 4.19
N GLU A 15 1.86 0.92 4.26
CA GLU A 15 2.12 2.14 5.01
C GLU A 15 2.45 3.28 4.07
N GLU A 16 1.78 4.41 4.25
CA GLU A 16 2.01 5.56 3.41
C GLU A 16 1.77 6.84 4.20
N LYS A 17 2.83 7.60 4.43
CA LYS A 17 2.73 8.89 5.13
C LYS A 17 1.95 8.80 6.42
N GLY A 18 2.24 7.79 7.22
CA GLY A 18 1.58 7.67 8.50
C GLY A 18 0.24 6.97 8.45
N ASN A 19 -0.21 6.59 7.27
CA ASN A 19 -1.45 5.86 7.13
C ASN A 19 -1.17 4.38 7.00
N PHE A 20 -2.01 3.56 7.62
CA PHE A 20 -1.83 2.13 7.58
C PHE A 20 -3.07 1.47 7.00
N PHE A 21 -2.88 0.61 6.01
CA PHE A 21 -3.97 -0.12 5.39
C PHE A 21 -3.71 -1.61 5.52
N TYR A 22 -4.71 -2.35 5.98
CA TYR A 22 -4.56 -3.78 6.18
C TYR A 22 -5.29 -4.56 5.11
N PHE A 23 -4.62 -5.58 4.60
CA PHE A 23 -5.18 -6.42 3.54
C PHE A 23 -4.92 -7.88 3.87
N LYS A 24 -5.81 -8.73 3.39
CA LYS A 24 -5.67 -10.17 3.64
C LYS A 24 -4.73 -10.82 2.65
N THR A 25 -4.63 -10.28 1.45
CA THR A 25 -3.79 -10.88 0.42
C THR A 25 -2.77 -9.89 -0.08
N ILE A 26 -1.67 -10.43 -0.59
CA ILE A 26 -0.62 -9.59 -1.13
C ILE A 26 -1.10 -8.85 -2.37
N GLN A 27 -1.98 -9.48 -3.12
CA GLN A 27 -2.48 -8.85 -4.33
C GLN A 27 -3.20 -7.55 -4.01
N GLU A 28 -4.02 -7.56 -2.98
CA GLU A 28 -4.74 -6.35 -2.59
C GLU A 28 -3.77 -5.28 -2.09
N ALA A 29 -2.78 -5.71 -1.32
CA ALA A 29 -1.80 -4.77 -0.81
C ALA A 29 -1.03 -4.12 -1.96
N MET A 30 -0.63 -4.94 -2.93
CA MET A 30 0.11 -4.41 -4.07
C MET A 30 -0.76 -3.48 -4.90
N ALA A 31 -2.02 -3.83 -5.07
CA ALA A 31 -2.92 -2.98 -5.82
C ALA A 31 -3.05 -1.62 -5.15
N LYS A 32 -3.14 -1.62 -3.84
CA LYS A 32 -3.24 -0.36 -3.11
C LYS A 32 -1.97 0.45 -3.30
N GLY A 33 -0.83 -0.21 -3.20
CA GLY A 33 0.43 0.47 -3.38
C GLY A 33 0.55 1.10 -4.75
N LEU A 34 0.13 0.37 -5.76
CA LEU A 34 0.18 0.89 -7.12
C LEU A 34 -0.74 2.08 -7.28
N GLU A 35 -1.89 2.01 -6.67
CA GLU A 35 -2.83 3.12 -6.76
C GLU A 35 -2.25 4.39 -6.15
N ILE A 36 -1.64 4.26 -4.99
CA ILE A 36 -1.05 5.41 -4.33
C ILE A 36 0.09 5.97 -5.18
N ASP A 37 0.92 5.09 -5.69
CA ASP A 37 2.04 5.51 -6.52
C ASP A 37 1.55 6.23 -7.77
N SER A 38 0.51 5.69 -8.37
CA SER A 38 -0.03 6.27 -9.59
C SER A 38 -0.54 7.67 -9.34
N LYS A 39 -1.19 7.87 -8.22
CA LYS A 39 -1.70 9.19 -7.90
C LYS A 39 -0.61 10.20 -7.75
N LYS A 40 0.47 9.81 -7.09
CA LYS A 40 1.58 10.71 -6.90
C LYS A 40 2.16 11.12 -8.23
N ASP A 41 2.29 10.17 -9.10
CA ASP A 41 2.87 10.43 -10.40
C ASP A 41 2.00 11.35 -11.21
N CYS A 42 0.73 11.13 -11.11
CA CYS A 42 -0.21 11.86 -11.92
C CYS A 42 -0.26 13.34 -11.61
N LYS A 43 -0.05 13.66 -10.36
CA LYS A 43 -0.23 15.03 -9.96
C LYS A 43 0.73 16.00 -10.63
N LYS A 44 1.86 15.54 -11.01
CA LYS A 44 2.79 16.46 -11.58
C LYS A 44 2.18 17.15 -12.80
N GLY A 45 1.21 16.52 -13.34
CA GLY A 45 0.48 17.10 -14.49
C GLY A 45 0.91 18.40 -15.02
#